data_cc0840b87d340e1b6fbfa1ab7fae8acb
#
_entry.id   cc0840b87d340e1b6fbfa1ab7fae8acb
#
_cell.length_a   1.000
_cell.length_b   1.000
_cell.length_c   1.000
_cell.angle_alpha   90.00
_cell.angle_beta   90.00
_cell.angle_gamma   90.00
#
_symmetry.space_group_name_H-M   'P 1'
#
loop_
_entity.id
_entity.type
_entity.pdbx_description
1 polymer ?
#
loop_
_entity_poly.entity_id
_entity_poly.type
_entity_poly.pdbx_seq_one_letter_code
_entity_poly.pdbx_strand_id
1 'polypeptide(L)'
;DLGSDGNVVRWTEQETRNAEKESLGLYLSSHPLNSYKEKLRQLSTASSSEISELPEGSDIIIGGIITALKPSTTKRGDPMLYITLEELGGSVECLAFKQEIKLYQPLLNLDAIVFVKGTVGFQSTSPTIRVKEIVAEKNALGRLTKCVTIRLDTSGFNEEKMTQLKELVRRHSGACPLFFEIPT
;
A
#
# COMPACT_ATOMS: atom_id res chain seq x y z
N ASP A 1 -25.39 -44.60 3.34
CA ASP A 1 -25.05 -44.48 1.88
C ASP A 1 -24.47 -43.11 1.64
N LEU A 2 -23.14 -43.05 1.67
CA LEU A 2 -22.39 -41.86 1.34
C LEU A 2 -22.10 -41.87 -0.16
N GLY A 3 -22.85 -41.09 -0.93
CA GLY A 3 -22.64 -40.88 -2.35
C GLY A 3 -21.23 -40.35 -2.63
N SER A 4 -20.48 -41.17 -3.32
CA SER A 4 -19.16 -40.90 -3.88
C SER A 4 -19.29 -40.02 -5.11
N ASP A 5 -19.19 -38.69 -4.95
CA ASP A 5 -18.80 -37.82 -6.05
C ASP A 5 -17.78 -36.81 -5.51
N GLY A 6 -16.50 -37.24 -5.65
CA GLY A 6 -15.34 -36.49 -5.18
C GLY A 6 -15.01 -35.28 -6.02
N ASN A 7 -15.90 -34.32 -6.09
CA ASN A 7 -15.55 -33.00 -6.55
C ASN A 7 -15.20 -32.13 -5.34
N VAL A 8 -13.95 -32.24 -4.89
CA VAL A 8 -13.41 -31.34 -3.87
C VAL A 8 -13.32 -29.97 -4.51
N VAL A 9 -14.32 -29.13 -4.27
CA VAL A 9 -14.26 -27.70 -4.60
C VAL A 9 -13.10 -27.14 -3.76
N ARG A 10 -11.95 -26.98 -4.38
CA ARG A 10 -10.84 -26.25 -3.75
C ARG A 10 -11.18 -24.78 -3.75
N TRP A 11 -11.42 -24.25 -2.58
CA TRP A 11 -11.57 -22.81 -2.38
C TRP A 11 -10.31 -22.10 -2.85
N THR A 12 -10.50 -20.97 -3.49
CA THR A 12 -9.39 -20.06 -3.78
C THR A 12 -8.82 -19.53 -2.47
N GLU A 13 -7.58 -19.09 -2.49
CA GLU A 13 -6.96 -18.48 -1.30
C GLU A 13 -7.78 -17.30 -0.74
N GLN A 14 -8.49 -16.60 -1.60
CA GLN A 14 -9.34 -15.48 -1.21
C GLN A 14 -10.63 -15.93 -0.53
N GLU A 15 -11.26 -17.00 -1.02
CA GLU A 15 -12.44 -17.60 -0.39
C GLU A 15 -12.10 -18.22 0.96
N THR A 16 -10.95 -18.87 1.09
CA THR A 16 -10.45 -19.42 2.36
C THR A 16 -10.23 -18.30 3.38
N ARG A 17 -9.54 -17.22 2.99
CA ARG A 17 -9.29 -16.06 3.85
C ARG A 17 -10.59 -15.37 4.31
N ASN A 18 -11.56 -15.22 3.41
CA ASN A 18 -12.83 -14.61 3.75
C ASN A 18 -13.60 -15.47 4.75
N ALA A 19 -13.63 -16.79 4.57
CA ALA A 19 -14.26 -17.73 5.49
C ALA A 19 -13.56 -17.76 6.87
N GLU A 20 -12.21 -17.69 6.90
CA GLU A 20 -11.45 -17.59 8.15
C GLU A 20 -11.80 -16.31 8.92
N LYS A 21 -11.81 -15.16 8.24
CA LYS A 21 -12.17 -13.87 8.83
C LYS A 21 -13.61 -13.85 9.35
N GLU A 22 -14.55 -14.41 8.57
CA GLU A 22 -15.96 -14.47 8.94
C GLU A 22 -16.21 -15.41 10.11
N SER A 23 -15.52 -16.55 10.17
CA SER A 23 -15.73 -17.57 11.20
C SER A 23 -14.96 -17.34 12.48
N LEU A 24 -13.73 -16.80 12.39
CA LEU A 24 -12.78 -16.75 13.50
C LEU A 24 -12.37 -15.30 13.87
N GLY A 25 -12.73 -14.32 13.03
CA GLY A 25 -12.33 -12.93 13.20
C GLY A 25 -10.85 -12.63 12.92
N LEU A 26 -10.08 -13.66 12.45
CA LEU A 26 -8.66 -13.52 12.15
C LEU A 26 -8.27 -14.44 10.99
N TYR A 27 -7.14 -14.13 10.33
CA TYR A 27 -6.58 -14.93 9.24
C TYR A 27 -5.64 -16.00 9.81
N LEU A 28 -5.94 -17.28 9.58
CA LEU A 28 -5.10 -18.41 10.01
C LEU A 28 -4.05 -18.78 8.95
N SER A 29 -4.43 -18.77 7.69
CA SER A 29 -3.58 -19.28 6.61
C SER A 29 -2.47 -18.30 6.19
N SER A 30 -2.77 -17.02 6.03
CA SER A 30 -1.79 -15.95 5.81
C SER A 30 -2.47 -14.58 5.80
N HIS A 31 -1.78 -13.55 6.33
CA HIS A 31 -2.27 -12.19 6.26
C HIS A 31 -2.37 -11.73 4.78
N PRO A 32 -3.47 -11.07 4.35
CA PRO A 32 -3.65 -10.65 2.95
C PRO A 32 -2.50 -9.80 2.41
N LEU A 33 -1.82 -9.06 3.29
CA LEU A 33 -0.69 -8.22 2.92
C LEU A 33 0.64 -8.96 2.74
N ASN A 34 0.73 -10.27 3.05
CA ASN A 34 1.99 -11.00 2.93
C ASN A 34 2.51 -11.05 1.49
N SER A 35 1.63 -11.20 0.50
CA SER A 35 2.00 -11.14 -0.92
C SER A 35 2.43 -9.75 -1.39
N TYR A 36 2.10 -8.71 -0.64
CA TYR A 36 2.42 -7.30 -0.93
C TYR A 36 3.52 -6.73 -0.04
N LYS A 37 4.06 -7.54 0.88
CA LYS A 37 5.03 -7.10 1.91
C LYS A 37 6.19 -6.29 1.33
N GLU A 38 6.81 -6.79 0.25
CA GLU A 38 7.96 -6.13 -0.35
C GLU A 38 7.55 -4.79 -0.99
N LYS A 39 6.42 -4.75 -1.71
CA LYS A 39 5.89 -3.53 -2.30
C LYS A 39 5.51 -2.49 -1.24
N LEU A 40 4.87 -2.93 -0.15
CA LEU A 40 4.53 -2.06 0.98
C LEU A 40 5.80 -1.45 1.58
N ARG A 41 6.82 -2.27 1.84
CA ARG A 41 8.11 -1.81 2.41
C ARG A 41 8.85 -0.84 1.49
N GLN A 42 8.83 -1.05 0.18
CA GLN A 42 9.54 -0.20 -0.78
C GLN A 42 8.88 1.15 -1.00
N LEU A 43 7.55 1.22 -0.93
CA LEU A 43 6.79 2.42 -1.28
C LEU A 43 6.29 3.21 -0.07
N SER A 44 6.17 2.59 1.11
CA SER A 44 5.85 3.30 2.35
C SER A 44 7.08 4.05 2.87
N THR A 45 6.86 5.22 3.43
CA THR A 45 7.92 6.05 4.04
C THR A 45 7.93 5.97 5.56
N ALA A 46 6.86 5.40 6.15
CA ALA A 46 6.72 5.14 7.58
C ALA A 46 5.79 3.95 7.80
N SER A 47 5.95 3.27 8.92
CA SER A 47 5.02 2.27 9.45
C SER A 47 4.06 2.88 10.46
N SER A 48 2.99 2.17 10.81
CA SER A 48 2.00 2.62 11.81
C SER A 48 2.63 2.89 13.19
N SER A 49 3.66 2.13 13.56
CA SER A 49 4.38 2.32 14.82
C SER A 49 5.26 3.58 14.83
N GLU A 50 5.84 3.96 13.68
CA GLU A 50 6.72 5.12 13.55
C GLU A 50 5.96 6.44 13.47
N ILE A 51 4.69 6.43 13.05
CA ILE A 51 3.90 7.66 12.85
C ILE A 51 3.76 8.47 14.14
N SER A 52 3.68 7.81 15.29
CA SER A 52 3.59 8.48 16.59
C SER A 52 4.85 9.27 16.98
N GLU A 53 5.99 8.93 16.38
CA GLU A 53 7.28 9.58 16.63
C GLU A 53 7.56 10.72 15.65
N LEU A 54 6.77 10.81 14.56
CA LEU A 54 6.95 11.82 13.53
C LEU A 54 6.34 13.17 13.97
N PRO A 55 6.96 14.29 13.62
CA PRO A 55 6.40 15.61 13.86
C PRO A 55 5.06 15.80 13.14
N GLU A 56 4.15 16.54 13.77
CA GLU A 56 2.90 16.96 13.11
C GLU A 56 3.19 17.72 11.83
N GLY A 57 2.42 17.42 10.78
CA GLY A 57 2.62 17.99 9.45
C GLY A 57 3.63 17.26 8.56
N SER A 58 4.31 16.21 9.07
CA SER A 58 5.22 15.40 8.24
C SER A 58 4.48 14.72 7.09
N ASP A 59 5.03 14.82 5.88
CA ASP A 59 4.51 14.11 4.71
C ASP A 59 4.91 12.65 4.75
N ILE A 60 3.93 11.76 4.65
CA ILE A 60 4.15 10.31 4.66
C ILE A 60 3.38 9.60 3.56
N ILE A 61 3.87 8.41 3.23
CA ILE A 61 3.17 7.40 2.42
C ILE A 61 3.11 6.13 3.27
N ILE A 62 1.91 5.58 3.43
CA ILE A 62 1.69 4.30 4.09
C ILE A 62 0.80 3.41 3.24
N GLY A 63 1.15 2.14 3.11
CA GLY A 63 0.36 1.16 2.40
C GLY A 63 -0.30 0.18 3.35
N GLY A 64 -1.50 -0.28 3.02
CA GLY A 64 -2.23 -1.24 3.84
C GLY A 64 -3.56 -1.66 3.23
N ILE A 65 -4.32 -2.42 4.00
CA ILE A 65 -5.67 -2.86 3.68
C ILE A 65 -6.70 -2.02 4.44
N ILE A 66 -7.76 -1.62 3.78
CA ILE A 66 -8.86 -0.90 4.42
C ILE A 66 -9.71 -1.88 5.22
N THR A 67 -9.72 -1.77 6.54
CA THR A 67 -10.49 -2.66 7.44
C THR A 67 -11.76 -2.01 7.98
N ALA A 68 -11.83 -0.68 7.99
CA ALA A 68 -13.05 0.02 8.37
C ALA A 68 -13.20 1.37 7.66
N LEU A 69 -14.43 1.74 7.39
CA LEU A 69 -14.84 3.02 6.84
C LEU A 69 -15.96 3.58 7.72
N LYS A 70 -15.72 4.70 8.43
CA LYS A 70 -16.69 5.33 9.33
C LYS A 70 -17.01 6.74 8.85
N PRO A 71 -18.15 6.97 8.23
CA PRO A 71 -18.62 8.31 7.87
C PRO A 71 -18.80 9.19 9.12
N SER A 72 -18.43 10.45 8.99
CA SER A 72 -18.57 11.47 10.03
C SER A 72 -18.78 12.84 9.40
N THR A 73 -18.88 13.87 10.23
CA THR A 73 -18.94 15.26 9.78
C THR A 73 -18.00 16.14 10.58
N THR A 74 -17.47 17.16 9.95
CA THR A 74 -16.68 18.19 10.62
C THR A 74 -17.58 19.05 11.52
N LYS A 75 -17.01 19.87 12.39
CA LYS A 75 -17.75 20.86 13.19
C LYS A 75 -18.57 21.86 12.32
N ARG A 76 -18.22 22.00 11.05
CA ARG A 76 -18.92 22.86 10.08
C ARG A 76 -20.00 22.13 9.29
N GLY A 77 -20.21 20.82 9.56
CA GLY A 77 -21.18 19.99 8.86
C GLY A 77 -20.69 19.38 7.54
N ASP A 78 -19.42 19.61 7.15
CA ASP A 78 -18.87 19.01 5.93
C ASP A 78 -18.62 17.51 6.11
N PRO A 79 -18.83 16.70 5.06
CA PRO A 79 -18.56 15.26 5.10
C PRO A 79 -17.08 14.97 5.39
N MET A 80 -16.86 14.00 6.26
CA MET A 80 -15.55 13.47 6.63
C MET A 80 -15.64 11.95 6.74
N LEU A 81 -14.56 11.24 6.44
CA LEU A 81 -14.48 9.79 6.52
C LEU A 81 -13.24 9.39 7.31
N TYR A 82 -13.44 8.57 8.33
CA TYR A 82 -12.38 7.84 8.99
C TYR A 82 -12.15 6.53 8.25
N ILE A 83 -10.92 6.29 7.85
CA ILE A 83 -10.47 5.09 7.16
C ILE A 83 -9.48 4.40 8.09
N THR A 84 -9.82 3.20 8.58
CA THR A 84 -8.86 2.38 9.29
C THR A 84 -8.04 1.61 8.26
N LEU A 85 -6.74 1.90 8.22
CA LEU A 85 -5.79 1.23 7.37
C LEU A 85 -4.94 0.30 8.24
N GLU A 86 -4.99 -1.00 7.96
CA GLU A 86 -4.21 -2.03 8.62
C GLU A 86 -3.00 -2.38 7.77
N GLU A 87 -1.82 -2.39 8.37
CA GLU A 87 -0.58 -2.85 7.77
C GLU A 87 -0.03 -4.06 8.53
N LEU A 88 1.16 -4.55 8.17
CA LEU A 88 1.77 -5.73 8.82
C LEU A 88 2.17 -5.50 10.28
N GLY A 89 2.41 -4.25 10.68
CA GLY A 89 2.86 -3.87 12.03
C GLY A 89 1.77 -3.32 12.93
N GLY A 90 0.58 -3.05 12.40
CA GLY A 90 -0.52 -2.46 13.17
C GLY A 90 -1.53 -1.74 12.30
N SER A 91 -2.27 -0.81 12.89
CA SER A 91 -3.27 -0.03 12.18
C SER A 91 -3.14 1.46 12.45
N VAL A 92 -3.60 2.27 11.51
CA VAL A 92 -3.65 3.72 11.64
C VAL A 92 -4.96 4.27 11.10
N GLU A 93 -5.45 5.35 11.71
CA GLU A 93 -6.60 6.08 11.20
C GLU A 93 -6.18 7.14 10.19
N CYS A 94 -6.84 7.14 9.03
CA CYS A 94 -6.67 8.16 8.00
C CYS A 94 -7.97 8.98 7.91
N LEU A 95 -7.83 10.29 7.79
CA LEU A 95 -8.93 11.25 7.71
C LEU A 95 -9.03 11.78 6.28
N ALA A 96 -10.11 11.45 5.59
CA ALA A 96 -10.45 12.01 4.29
C ALA A 96 -11.59 13.01 4.42
N PHE A 97 -11.47 14.15 3.73
CA PHE A 97 -12.49 15.18 3.71
C PHE A 97 -13.29 15.14 2.39
N LYS A 98 -14.26 15.99 2.25
CA LYS A 98 -15.23 16.02 1.14
C LYS A 98 -14.60 15.85 -0.24
N GLN A 99 -13.47 16.51 -0.50
CA GLN A 99 -12.82 16.47 -1.82
C GLN A 99 -12.17 15.11 -2.07
N GLU A 100 -11.41 14.59 -1.10
CA GLU A 100 -10.73 13.31 -1.17
C GLU A 100 -11.76 12.16 -1.23
N ILE A 101 -12.83 12.23 -0.45
CA ILE A 101 -13.91 11.23 -0.49
C ILE A 101 -14.49 11.15 -1.91
N LYS A 102 -14.84 12.29 -2.51
CA LYS A 102 -15.39 12.32 -3.86
C LYS A 102 -14.41 11.80 -4.91
N LEU A 103 -13.14 12.19 -4.80
CA LEU A 103 -12.10 11.86 -5.79
C LEU A 103 -11.73 10.38 -5.75
N TYR A 104 -11.64 9.81 -4.55
CA TYR A 104 -11.16 8.44 -4.33
C TYR A 104 -12.27 7.44 -3.98
N GLN A 105 -13.55 7.82 -4.15
CA GLN A 105 -14.69 6.93 -3.88
C GLN A 105 -14.57 5.52 -4.46
N PRO A 106 -14.06 5.30 -5.70
CA PRO A 106 -13.92 3.96 -6.25
C PRO A 106 -12.88 3.09 -5.53
N LEU A 107 -11.98 3.69 -4.74
CA LEU A 107 -10.92 3.01 -3.98
C LEU A 107 -11.30 2.78 -2.51
N LEU A 108 -12.36 3.44 -2.04
CA LEU A 108 -12.82 3.39 -0.65
C LEU A 108 -13.76 2.20 -0.46
N ASN A 109 -13.19 0.99 -0.47
CA ASN A 109 -13.90 -0.25 -0.25
C ASN A 109 -13.20 -1.05 0.86
N LEU A 110 -13.97 -1.81 1.64
CA LEU A 110 -13.40 -2.75 2.59
C LEU A 110 -12.54 -3.79 1.85
N ASP A 111 -11.49 -4.23 2.49
CA ASP A 111 -10.50 -5.18 1.98
C ASP A 111 -9.70 -4.68 0.75
N ALA A 112 -9.87 -3.42 0.34
CA ALA A 112 -9.04 -2.83 -0.71
C ALA A 112 -7.62 -2.56 -0.19
N ILE A 113 -6.60 -2.96 -0.98
CA ILE A 113 -5.19 -2.64 -0.71
C ILE A 113 -4.86 -1.33 -1.41
N VAL A 114 -4.49 -0.33 -0.62
CA VAL A 114 -4.21 1.03 -1.08
C VAL A 114 -2.94 1.59 -0.43
N PHE A 115 -2.38 2.61 -1.06
CA PHE A 115 -1.38 3.49 -0.47
C PHE A 115 -2.03 4.85 -0.21
N VAL A 116 -1.89 5.34 1.02
CA VAL A 116 -2.35 6.65 1.43
C VAL A 116 -1.13 7.57 1.55
N LYS A 117 -1.14 8.65 0.79
CA LYS A 117 -0.21 9.77 0.94
C LYS A 117 -0.91 10.88 1.71
N GLY A 118 -0.30 11.36 2.74
CA GLY A 118 -0.91 12.37 3.59
C GLY A 118 0.07 13.03 4.53
N THR A 119 -0.46 13.79 5.47
CA THR A 119 0.31 14.45 6.53
C THR A 119 -0.07 13.88 7.88
N VAL A 120 0.94 13.70 8.73
CA VAL A 120 0.74 13.31 10.12
C VAL A 120 -0.03 14.41 10.85
N GLY A 121 -1.04 14.02 11.58
CA GLY A 121 -1.79 14.85 12.52
C GLY A 121 -2.06 14.08 13.80
N PHE A 122 -2.59 14.74 14.81
CA PHE A 122 -2.96 14.10 16.05
C PHE A 122 -4.41 14.42 16.38
N GLN A 123 -5.16 13.41 16.76
CA GLN A 123 -6.50 13.56 17.33
C GLN A 123 -6.42 13.18 18.80
N SER A 124 -6.45 14.20 19.67
CA SER A 124 -6.04 14.05 21.07
C SER A 124 -4.60 13.58 21.18
N THR A 125 -4.35 12.33 21.57
CA THR A 125 -3.01 11.72 21.67
C THR A 125 -2.74 10.66 20.60
N SER A 126 -3.76 10.29 19.81
CA SER A 126 -3.60 9.25 18.79
C SER A 126 -3.15 9.83 17.46
N PRO A 127 -2.12 9.27 16.84
CA PRO A 127 -1.65 9.72 15.52
C PRO A 127 -2.71 9.39 14.47
N THR A 128 -2.92 10.34 13.56
CA THR A 128 -3.81 10.20 12.42
C THR A 128 -3.13 10.69 11.16
N ILE A 129 -3.60 10.27 10.00
CA ILE A 129 -3.09 10.72 8.71
C ILE A 129 -4.18 11.53 8.01
N ARG A 130 -3.92 12.81 7.78
CA ARG A 130 -4.77 13.61 6.91
C ARG A 130 -4.47 13.23 5.46
N VAL A 131 -5.44 12.63 4.79
CA VAL A 131 -5.32 12.15 3.42
C VAL A 131 -5.12 13.30 2.45
N LYS A 132 -4.14 13.17 1.55
CA LYS A 132 -3.95 14.03 0.38
C LYS A 132 -4.22 13.28 -0.91
N GLU A 133 -3.79 12.00 -0.96
CA GLU A 133 -3.93 11.16 -2.14
C GLU A 133 -4.10 9.70 -1.71
N ILE A 134 -4.97 8.96 -2.43
CA ILE A 134 -5.10 7.50 -2.29
C ILE A 134 -4.75 6.88 -3.63
N VAL A 135 -3.84 5.90 -3.61
CA VAL A 135 -3.35 5.21 -4.80
C VAL A 135 -3.67 3.72 -4.68
N ALA A 136 -4.37 3.17 -5.67
CA ALA A 136 -4.61 1.73 -5.72
C ALA A 136 -3.29 0.96 -5.83
N GLU A 137 -3.20 -0.21 -5.19
CA GLU A 137 -2.03 -1.06 -5.17
C GLU A 137 -1.45 -1.30 -6.59
N LYS A 138 -2.30 -1.60 -7.55
CA LYS A 138 -1.91 -1.86 -8.95
C LYS A 138 -1.20 -0.68 -9.63
N ASN A 139 -1.46 0.55 -9.19
CA ASN A 139 -0.89 1.77 -9.76
C ASN A 139 0.28 2.32 -8.92
N ALA A 140 0.54 1.73 -7.75
CA ALA A 140 1.45 2.30 -6.75
C ALA A 140 2.89 2.44 -7.27
N LEU A 141 3.43 1.42 -7.92
CA LEU A 141 4.78 1.50 -8.50
C LEU A 141 4.93 2.67 -9.46
N GLY A 142 3.99 2.85 -10.40
CA GLY A 142 4.08 3.92 -11.39
C GLY A 142 3.87 5.32 -10.82
N ARG A 143 3.12 5.45 -9.71
CA ARG A 143 2.77 6.77 -9.14
C ARG A 143 3.63 7.20 -7.97
N LEU A 144 4.15 6.24 -7.18
CA LEU A 144 4.87 6.53 -5.94
C LEU A 144 6.38 6.37 -6.06
N THR A 145 6.88 5.65 -7.09
CA THR A 145 8.32 5.53 -7.33
C THR A 145 8.92 6.88 -7.69
N LYS A 146 9.86 7.35 -6.90
CA LYS A 146 10.57 8.63 -7.12
C LYS A 146 11.79 8.46 -8.02
N CYS A 147 12.46 7.32 -7.93
CA CYS A 147 13.62 6.96 -8.74
C CYS A 147 13.80 5.45 -8.77
N VAL A 148 14.57 4.97 -9.72
CA VAL A 148 15.04 3.58 -9.78
C VAL A 148 16.55 3.60 -9.69
N THR A 149 17.12 2.77 -8.81
CA THR A 149 18.57 2.58 -8.73
C THR A 149 18.92 1.17 -9.14
N ILE A 150 19.78 1.03 -10.14
CA ILE A 150 20.33 -0.26 -10.57
C ILE A 150 21.73 -0.38 -9.99
N ARG A 151 21.92 -1.35 -9.09
CA ARG A 151 23.26 -1.69 -8.60
C ARG A 151 23.94 -2.61 -9.62
N LEU A 152 25.06 -2.15 -10.15
CA LEU A 152 25.85 -2.90 -11.13
C LEU A 152 26.91 -3.71 -10.39
N ASP A 153 26.89 -5.04 -10.57
CA ASP A 153 28.04 -5.88 -10.21
C ASP A 153 29.09 -5.74 -11.31
N THR A 154 30.22 -5.15 -10.96
CA THR A 154 31.34 -4.93 -11.91
C THR A 154 32.06 -6.21 -12.29
N SER A 155 31.90 -7.31 -11.53
CA SER A 155 32.45 -8.62 -11.85
C SER A 155 31.71 -9.21 -13.06
N GLY A 156 32.28 -9.07 -14.26
CA GLY A 156 31.71 -9.58 -15.51
C GLY A 156 30.82 -8.60 -16.27
N PHE A 157 30.91 -7.31 -15.97
CA PHE A 157 30.27 -6.26 -16.75
C PHE A 157 31.21 -5.83 -17.88
N ASN A 158 30.80 -6.00 -19.15
CA ASN A 158 31.55 -5.68 -20.32
C ASN A 158 30.84 -4.63 -21.21
N GLU A 159 31.52 -4.15 -22.28
CA GLU A 159 30.94 -3.14 -23.18
C GLU A 159 29.66 -3.61 -23.88
N GLU A 160 29.52 -4.88 -24.16
CA GLU A 160 28.33 -5.45 -24.79
C GLU A 160 27.11 -5.33 -23.84
N LYS A 161 27.25 -5.71 -22.56
CA LYS A 161 26.21 -5.56 -21.56
C LYS A 161 25.84 -4.09 -21.30
N MET A 162 26.85 -3.20 -21.35
CA MET A 162 26.60 -1.76 -21.25
C MET A 162 25.76 -1.26 -22.42
N THR A 163 26.05 -1.71 -23.63
CA THR A 163 25.28 -1.34 -24.82
C THR A 163 23.85 -1.85 -24.74
N GLN A 164 23.66 -3.10 -24.36
CA GLN A 164 22.31 -3.68 -24.14
C GLN A 164 21.53 -2.91 -23.08
N LEU A 165 22.17 -2.53 -21.97
CA LEU A 165 21.54 -1.74 -20.92
C LEU A 165 21.12 -0.35 -21.41
N LYS A 166 21.98 0.34 -22.18
CA LYS A 166 21.65 1.63 -22.80
C LYS A 166 20.45 1.53 -23.74
N GLU A 167 20.39 0.49 -24.55
CA GLU A 167 19.27 0.26 -25.46
C GLU A 167 17.98 -0.03 -24.70
N LEU A 168 18.04 -0.84 -23.64
CA LEU A 168 16.90 -1.13 -22.78
C LEU A 168 16.32 0.15 -22.14
N VAL A 169 17.20 0.99 -21.57
CA VAL A 169 16.81 2.27 -20.95
C VAL A 169 16.19 3.20 -21.99
N ARG A 170 16.75 3.28 -23.20
CA ARG A 170 16.19 4.09 -24.29
C ARG A 170 14.81 3.60 -24.73
N ARG A 171 14.63 2.29 -24.81
CA ARG A 171 13.35 1.67 -25.22
C ARG A 171 12.24 1.90 -24.18
N HIS A 172 12.62 1.98 -22.92
CA HIS A 172 11.70 2.17 -21.80
C HIS A 172 11.88 3.55 -21.13
N SER A 173 12.17 4.58 -21.91
CA SER A 173 12.30 5.94 -21.40
C SER A 173 11.00 6.41 -20.73
N GLY A 174 11.12 7.07 -19.58
CA GLY A 174 10.01 7.60 -18.79
C GLY A 174 10.42 8.82 -17.96
N ALA A 175 9.51 9.36 -17.18
CA ALA A 175 9.77 10.52 -16.32
C ALA A 175 10.49 10.15 -15.01
N CYS A 176 10.58 8.85 -14.67
CA CYS A 176 11.21 8.41 -13.43
C CYS A 176 12.74 8.45 -13.58
N PRO A 177 13.48 9.18 -12.72
CA PRO A 177 14.94 9.19 -12.74
C PRO A 177 15.53 7.80 -12.51
N LEU A 178 16.55 7.46 -13.29
CA LEU A 178 17.29 6.21 -13.20
C LEU A 178 18.73 6.51 -12.79
N PHE A 179 19.18 5.86 -11.72
CA PHE A 179 20.54 5.95 -11.21
C PHE A 179 21.25 4.60 -11.31
N PHE A 180 22.57 4.66 -11.47
CA PHE A 180 23.43 3.48 -11.43
C PHE A 180 24.36 3.61 -10.23
N GLU A 181 24.37 2.59 -9.38
CA GLU A 181 25.29 2.46 -8.26
C GLU A 181 26.37 1.44 -8.61
N ILE A 182 27.62 1.87 -8.57
CA ILE A 182 28.79 1.01 -8.79
C ILE A 182 29.44 0.82 -7.41
N PRO A 183 29.42 -0.41 -6.85
CA PRO A 183 30.12 -0.65 -5.60
C PRO A 183 31.62 -0.42 -5.79
N THR A 184 32.20 0.39 -4.93
CA THR A 184 33.67 0.65 -4.83
C THR A 184 34.32 -0.39 -3.96
#